data_26e3337e6f204cb8c5db2a73a8e74fd4
#
_entry.id   26e3337e6f204cb8c5db2a73a8e74fd4
#
_cell.length_a   1.000
_cell.length_b   1.000
_cell.length_c   1.000
_cell.angle_alpha   90.00
_cell.angle_beta   90.00
_cell.angle_gamma   90.00
#
_symmetry.space_group_name_H-M   'P 1'
#
loop_
_entity.id
_entity.type
_entity.pdbx_description
1 polymer ?
#
loop_
_entity_poly.entity_id
_entity_poly.type
_entity_poly.pdbx_seq_one_letter_code
_entity_poly.pdbx_strand_id
1 'polypeptide(L)'
;MTLIPPTDHKWAALHGAVWSGGSFVYVPAGVQVDIPLQSYFRLNAPGAGQFEHTMIIVEEGAKVHFIEGCSAPKYDVSNLHAGAVELFVKDNATLRYSTIENWSKNMYNLNTKRCVVGKGGTIEWVSGSFGS
;
A
#
# COMPACT_ATOMS: atom_id res chain seq x y z
N MET A 1 -11.79 0.06 -6.94
CA MET A 1 -11.36 1.23 -6.14
C MET A 1 -12.57 1.79 -5.44
N THR A 2 -12.73 1.49 -4.18
CA THR A 2 -13.90 1.89 -3.39
C THR A 2 -13.58 2.95 -2.34
N LEU A 3 -12.40 2.86 -1.73
CA LEU A 3 -11.97 3.84 -0.72
C LEU A 3 -11.21 5.02 -1.35
N ILE A 4 -10.58 4.81 -2.50
CA ILE A 4 -9.79 5.84 -3.20
C ILE A 4 -10.35 5.98 -4.62
N PRO A 5 -11.54 6.61 -4.80
CA PRO A 5 -12.11 6.78 -6.13
C PRO A 5 -11.27 7.78 -6.96
N PRO A 6 -11.22 7.65 -8.29
CA PRO A 6 -10.49 8.56 -9.17
C PRO A 6 -10.93 10.03 -9.06
N THR A 7 -12.13 10.28 -8.55
CA THR A 7 -12.70 11.62 -8.35
C THR A 7 -12.22 12.32 -7.08
N ASP A 8 -11.43 11.65 -6.25
CA ASP A 8 -11.03 12.14 -4.93
C ASP A 8 -10.04 13.33 -5.01
N HIS A 9 -8.99 13.15 -5.79
CA HIS A 9 -7.99 14.18 -6.08
C HIS A 9 -7.17 13.81 -7.32
N LYS A 10 -6.35 14.74 -7.82
CA LYS A 10 -5.59 14.57 -9.08
C LYS A 10 -4.69 13.32 -9.13
N TRP A 11 -4.12 12.93 -8.00
CA TRP A 11 -3.25 11.74 -7.94
C TRP A 11 -4.05 10.45 -7.92
N ALA A 12 -5.22 10.43 -7.29
CA ALA A 12 -6.16 9.33 -7.38
C ALA A 12 -6.70 9.18 -8.81
N ALA A 13 -6.94 10.30 -9.51
CA ALA A 13 -7.34 10.28 -10.92
C ALA A 13 -6.24 9.69 -11.81
N LEU A 14 -5.00 10.14 -11.62
CA LEU A 14 -3.84 9.60 -12.34
C LEU A 14 -3.67 8.11 -12.06
N HIS A 15 -3.68 7.71 -10.78
CA HIS A 15 -3.61 6.31 -10.39
C HIS A 15 -4.72 5.48 -11.06
N GLY A 16 -5.97 5.95 -10.99
CA GLY A 16 -7.11 5.26 -11.60
C GLY A 16 -7.01 5.09 -13.13
N ALA A 17 -6.31 6.01 -13.81
CA ALA A 17 -6.12 5.95 -15.26
C ALA A 17 -5.01 4.98 -15.69
N VAL A 18 -3.95 4.81 -14.90
CA VAL A 18 -2.73 4.14 -15.35
C VAL A 18 -2.20 3.07 -14.39
N TRP A 19 -2.91 2.75 -13.30
CA TRP A 19 -2.44 1.74 -12.36
C TRP A 19 -2.22 0.39 -13.04
N SER A 20 -1.16 -0.29 -12.62
CA SER A 20 -0.77 -1.58 -13.17
C SER A 20 -0.08 -2.40 -12.09
N GLY A 21 -0.64 -3.57 -11.80
CA GLY A 21 -0.15 -4.46 -10.77
C GLY A 21 -0.46 -3.98 -9.34
N GLY A 22 0.07 -4.71 -8.38
CA GLY A 22 -0.15 -4.47 -6.95
C GLY A 22 -0.29 -5.77 -6.17
N SER A 23 -0.74 -5.66 -4.93
CA SER A 23 -0.96 -6.79 -4.04
C SER A 23 -2.44 -6.94 -3.71
N PHE A 24 -2.94 -8.16 -3.78
CA PHE A 24 -4.27 -8.50 -3.27
C PHE A 24 -4.14 -9.56 -2.18
N VAL A 25 -4.64 -9.24 -0.98
CA VAL A 25 -4.63 -10.15 0.17
C VAL A 25 -6.03 -10.28 0.72
N TYR A 26 -6.50 -11.50 0.84
CA TYR A 26 -7.75 -11.83 1.50
C TYR A 26 -7.49 -12.81 2.64
N VAL A 27 -7.82 -12.43 3.87
CA VAL A 27 -7.68 -13.27 5.06
C VAL A 27 -9.08 -13.66 5.52
N PRO A 28 -9.45 -14.96 5.41
CA PRO A 28 -10.78 -15.43 5.82
C PRO A 28 -11.05 -15.23 7.31
N ALA A 29 -12.33 -15.22 7.68
CA ALA A 29 -12.77 -15.02 9.06
C ALA A 29 -12.09 -16.00 10.04
N GLY A 30 -11.63 -15.48 11.17
CA GLY A 30 -11.01 -16.24 12.26
C GLY A 30 -9.58 -16.74 11.98
N VAL A 31 -9.05 -16.54 10.77
CA VAL A 31 -7.69 -17.00 10.42
C VAL A 31 -6.63 -16.13 11.09
N GLN A 32 -5.69 -16.77 11.77
CA GLN A 32 -4.52 -16.12 12.36
C GLN A 32 -3.30 -16.42 11.48
N VAL A 33 -2.73 -15.38 10.88
CA VAL A 33 -1.53 -15.52 10.03
C VAL A 33 -0.32 -15.21 10.88
N ASP A 34 0.44 -16.26 11.25
CA ASP A 34 1.55 -16.14 12.20
C ASP A 34 2.81 -15.52 11.58
N ILE A 35 3.02 -15.76 10.28
CA ILE A 35 4.19 -15.25 9.56
C ILE A 35 3.79 -13.99 8.79
N PRO A 36 4.54 -12.88 8.91
CA PRO A 36 4.26 -11.69 8.12
C PRO A 36 4.28 -11.97 6.62
N LEU A 37 3.25 -11.52 5.92
CA LEU A 37 3.23 -11.51 4.46
C LEU A 37 4.02 -10.30 3.97
N GLN A 38 4.73 -10.45 2.87
CA GLN A 38 5.55 -9.36 2.33
C GLN A 38 5.34 -9.18 0.83
N SER A 39 5.26 -7.92 0.41
CA SER A 39 5.36 -7.49 -0.97
C SER A 39 6.50 -6.49 -1.13
N TYR A 40 7.20 -6.53 -2.24
CA TYR A 40 8.29 -5.59 -2.50
C TYR A 40 8.21 -5.04 -3.92
N PHE A 41 8.10 -3.73 -4.02
CA PHE A 41 8.03 -3.00 -5.27
C PHE A 41 9.34 -2.24 -5.53
N ARG A 42 9.91 -2.44 -6.70
CA ARG A 42 11.12 -1.75 -7.11
C ARG A 42 10.93 -1.05 -8.45
N LEU A 43 10.98 0.25 -8.43
CA LEU A 43 11.04 1.03 -9.67
C LEU A 43 12.46 0.95 -10.24
N ASN A 44 12.61 0.29 -11.39
CA ASN A 44 13.92 -0.06 -11.95
C ASN A 44 14.12 0.47 -13.37
N ALA A 45 13.51 1.62 -13.68
CA ALA A 45 13.66 2.30 -14.97
C ALA A 45 13.77 3.82 -14.77
N PRO A 46 14.73 4.49 -15.42
CA PRO A 46 14.85 5.93 -15.36
C PRO A 46 13.67 6.63 -16.05
N GLY A 47 13.16 7.71 -15.47
CA GLY A 47 12.05 8.49 -16.01
C GLY A 47 10.70 7.78 -15.99
N ALA A 48 10.59 6.66 -15.29
CA ALA A 48 9.36 5.89 -15.21
C ALA A 48 8.47 6.30 -14.03
N GLY A 49 7.18 5.92 -14.12
CA GLY A 49 6.22 5.96 -13.01
C GLY A 49 5.89 4.56 -12.52
N GLN A 50 5.60 4.45 -11.23
CA GLN A 50 5.08 3.25 -10.59
C GLN A 50 3.75 3.55 -9.93
N PHE A 51 2.74 2.74 -10.23
CA PHE A 51 1.34 2.99 -9.88
C PHE A 51 0.68 1.69 -9.41
N GLU A 52 1.19 1.11 -8.32
CA GLU A 52 0.64 -0.12 -7.78
C GLU A 52 -0.61 0.12 -6.94
N HIS A 53 -1.52 -0.86 -6.94
CA HIS A 53 -2.72 -0.87 -6.12
C HIS A 53 -2.70 -2.04 -5.15
N THR A 54 -2.50 -1.76 -3.88
CA THR A 54 -2.58 -2.77 -2.81
C THR A 54 -3.98 -2.77 -2.21
N MET A 55 -4.61 -3.95 -2.17
CA MET A 55 -5.88 -4.16 -1.51
C MET A 55 -5.77 -5.30 -0.51
N ILE A 56 -6.13 -5.04 0.76
CA ILE A 56 -6.11 -6.04 1.83
C ILE A 56 -7.48 -6.08 2.51
N ILE A 57 -8.06 -7.27 2.56
CA ILE A 57 -9.32 -7.54 3.25
C ILE A 57 -9.04 -8.54 4.36
N VAL A 58 -9.29 -8.13 5.60
CA VAL A 58 -9.14 -8.97 6.79
C VAL A 58 -10.53 -9.18 7.39
N GLU A 59 -11.05 -10.38 7.24
CA GLU A 59 -12.40 -10.74 7.66
C GLU A 59 -12.52 -10.84 9.19
N GLU A 60 -13.74 -10.98 9.67
CA GLU A 60 -14.09 -10.94 11.10
C GLU A 60 -13.19 -11.84 11.95
N GLY A 61 -12.61 -11.28 13.03
CA GLY A 61 -11.76 -11.99 13.98
C GLY A 61 -10.41 -12.48 13.42
N ALA A 62 -10.09 -12.18 12.15
CA ALA A 62 -8.83 -12.59 11.55
C ALA A 62 -7.69 -11.64 11.94
N LYS A 63 -6.44 -12.12 11.81
CA LYS A 63 -5.23 -11.35 12.12
C LYS A 63 -4.15 -11.58 11.10
N VAL A 64 -3.53 -10.49 10.64
CA VAL A 64 -2.38 -10.53 9.73
C VAL A 64 -1.45 -9.36 9.94
N HIS A 65 -0.16 -9.58 9.72
CA HIS A 65 0.86 -8.55 9.54
C HIS A 65 1.27 -8.55 8.06
N PHE A 66 1.11 -7.41 7.40
CA PHE A 66 1.56 -7.22 6.02
C PHE A 66 2.68 -6.17 5.98
N ILE A 67 3.76 -6.49 5.28
CA ILE A 67 4.92 -5.61 5.10
C ILE A 67 5.02 -5.26 3.63
N GLU A 68 5.00 -3.98 3.32
CA GLU A 68 5.20 -3.46 1.97
C GLU A 68 6.51 -2.69 1.89
N GLY A 69 7.41 -3.16 1.05
CA GLY A 69 8.69 -2.53 0.77
C GLY A 69 8.66 -1.83 -0.58
N CYS A 70 9.14 -0.60 -0.65
CA CYS A 70 9.27 0.16 -1.90
C CYS A 70 10.66 0.76 -2.01
N SER A 71 11.25 0.69 -3.21
CA SER A 71 12.53 1.35 -3.46
C SER A 71 12.72 1.79 -4.91
N ALA A 72 13.58 2.78 -5.10
CA ALA A 72 14.12 3.15 -6.40
C ALA A 72 15.61 3.47 -6.29
N PRO A 73 16.44 3.02 -7.23
CA PRO A 73 17.82 3.46 -7.30
C PRO A 73 17.90 4.94 -7.70
N LYS A 74 19.05 5.56 -7.52
CA LYS A 74 19.27 6.93 -7.96
C LYS A 74 19.43 6.95 -9.49
N TYR A 75 18.62 7.78 -10.13
CA TYR A 75 18.75 8.13 -11.53
C TYR A 75 19.01 9.63 -11.68
N ASP A 76 19.54 10.06 -12.83
CA ASP A 76 19.77 11.49 -13.15
C ASP A 76 18.49 12.19 -13.62
N VAL A 77 17.39 11.49 -13.66
CA VAL A 77 16.06 11.99 -14.02
C VAL A 77 15.06 11.74 -12.90
N SER A 78 14.02 12.54 -12.85
CA SER A 78 12.94 12.36 -11.86
C SER A 78 12.09 11.15 -12.18
N ASN A 79 11.65 10.46 -11.13
CA ASN A 79 10.70 9.36 -11.19
C ASN A 79 9.48 9.69 -10.34
N LEU A 80 8.36 9.04 -10.63
CA LEU A 80 7.10 9.22 -9.92
C LEU A 80 6.61 7.90 -9.33
N HIS A 81 6.24 7.93 -8.07
CA HIS A 81 5.49 6.86 -7.42
C HIS A 81 4.15 7.42 -6.94
N ALA A 82 3.05 6.85 -7.39
CA ALA A 82 1.71 7.23 -6.96
C ALA A 82 0.87 5.96 -6.72
N GLY A 83 1.21 5.24 -5.67
CA GLY A 83 0.52 4.04 -5.23
C GLY A 83 -0.81 4.35 -4.53
N ALA A 84 -1.70 3.38 -4.52
CA ALA A 84 -2.93 3.41 -3.75
C ALA A 84 -3.05 2.17 -2.87
N VAL A 85 -3.46 2.36 -1.61
CA VAL A 85 -3.65 1.27 -0.65
C VAL A 85 -5.03 1.36 -0.03
N GLU A 86 -5.84 0.33 -0.26
CA GLU A 86 -7.17 0.20 0.31
C GLU A 86 -7.21 -0.98 1.30
N LEU A 87 -7.47 -0.69 2.57
CA LEU A 87 -7.48 -1.68 3.64
C LEU A 87 -8.88 -1.80 4.25
N PHE A 88 -9.36 -3.04 4.36
CA PHE A 88 -10.65 -3.36 4.94
C PHE A 88 -10.42 -4.29 6.14
N VAL A 89 -10.55 -3.76 7.34
CA VAL A 89 -10.45 -4.52 8.59
C VAL A 89 -11.85 -4.69 9.14
N LYS A 90 -12.37 -5.90 9.12
CA LYS A 90 -13.72 -6.22 9.57
C LYS A 90 -13.82 -6.26 11.11
N ASP A 91 -14.99 -6.61 11.62
CA ASP A 91 -15.27 -6.62 13.05
C ASP A 91 -14.29 -7.55 13.80
N ASN A 92 -13.74 -7.07 14.92
CA ASN A 92 -12.77 -7.78 15.76
C ASN A 92 -11.49 -8.27 15.05
N ALA A 93 -11.24 -7.85 13.80
CA ALA A 93 -10.05 -8.21 13.05
C ALA A 93 -8.86 -7.31 13.42
N THR A 94 -7.66 -7.79 13.15
CA THR A 94 -6.42 -7.03 13.38
C THR A 94 -5.54 -7.07 12.14
N LEU A 95 -5.21 -5.88 11.64
CA LEU A 95 -4.21 -5.70 10.59
C LEU A 95 -3.06 -4.82 11.12
N ARG A 96 -1.85 -5.35 11.08
CA ARG A 96 -0.65 -4.52 11.15
C ARG A 96 -0.14 -4.31 9.73
N TYR A 97 -0.09 -3.05 9.29
CA TYR A 97 0.40 -2.68 7.97
C TYR A 97 1.68 -1.86 8.12
N SER A 98 2.79 -2.45 7.72
CA SER A 98 4.11 -1.83 7.80
C SER A 98 4.62 -1.47 6.42
N THR A 99 5.11 -0.25 6.24
CA THR A 99 5.79 0.16 5.00
C THR A 99 7.23 0.54 5.27
N ILE A 100 8.11 0.12 4.37
CA ILE A 100 9.52 0.52 4.35
C ILE A 100 9.81 1.09 2.98
N GLU A 101 9.95 2.39 2.92
CA GLU A 101 10.17 3.14 1.68
C GLU A 101 11.60 3.66 1.64
N ASN A 102 12.37 3.23 0.64
CA ASN A 102 13.76 3.67 0.44
C ASN A 102 13.92 4.28 -0.96
N TRP A 103 13.59 5.55 -1.07
CA TRP A 103 13.57 6.29 -2.30
C TRP A 103 14.87 7.07 -2.52
N SER A 104 15.24 7.27 -3.77
CA SER A 104 16.28 8.23 -4.14
C SER A 104 15.76 9.66 -4.07
N LYS A 105 16.64 10.64 -3.94
CA LYS A 105 16.27 12.07 -3.86
C LYS A 105 15.54 12.63 -5.10
N ASN A 106 15.60 11.93 -6.24
CA ASN A 106 14.90 12.32 -7.46
C ASN A 106 13.53 11.63 -7.63
N MET A 107 12.96 11.14 -6.54
CA MET A 107 11.70 10.45 -6.52
C MET A 107 10.58 11.32 -5.94
N TYR A 108 9.51 11.50 -6.70
CA TYR A 108 8.25 12.04 -6.18
C TYR A 108 7.41 10.87 -5.65
N ASN A 109 7.16 10.85 -4.36
CA ASN A 109 6.35 9.81 -3.70
C ASN A 109 5.01 10.37 -3.24
N LEU A 110 3.94 10.00 -3.94
CA LEU A 110 2.60 10.58 -3.80
C LEU A 110 1.56 9.47 -3.54
N ASN A 111 1.73 8.74 -2.45
CA ASN A 111 0.86 7.64 -2.07
C ASN A 111 -0.42 8.10 -1.39
N THR A 112 -1.49 7.36 -1.67
CA THR A 112 -2.76 7.49 -0.96
C THR A 112 -3.08 6.18 -0.27
N LYS A 113 -3.24 6.20 1.07
CA LYS A 113 -3.55 5.02 1.87
C LYS A 113 -4.82 5.28 2.68
N ARG A 114 -5.78 4.37 2.59
CA ARG A 114 -7.04 4.44 3.37
C ARG A 114 -7.41 3.09 3.96
N CYS A 115 -8.01 3.16 5.15
CA CYS A 115 -8.52 1.99 5.85
C CYS A 115 -9.93 2.25 6.37
N VAL A 116 -10.79 1.24 6.26
CA VAL A 116 -12.05 1.16 7.01
C VAL A 116 -11.89 0.07 8.06
N VAL A 117 -12.25 0.41 9.31
CA VAL A 117 -12.13 -0.49 10.45
C VAL A 117 -13.51 -0.74 11.04
N GLY A 118 -13.90 -2.01 11.16
CA GLY A 118 -15.14 -2.47 11.76
C GLY A 118 -15.14 -2.37 13.29
N LYS A 119 -16.25 -2.74 13.90
CA LYS A 119 -16.43 -2.69 15.36
C LYS A 119 -15.41 -3.60 16.06
N GLY A 120 -14.68 -3.05 17.04
CA GLY A 120 -13.64 -3.81 17.76
C GLY A 120 -12.43 -4.20 16.91
N GLY A 121 -12.37 -3.77 15.65
CA GLY A 121 -11.22 -4.00 14.79
C GLY A 121 -10.04 -3.10 15.14
N THR A 122 -8.84 -3.50 14.73
CA THR A 122 -7.61 -2.77 14.98
C THR A 122 -6.77 -2.66 13.72
N ILE A 123 -6.32 -1.44 13.41
CA ILE A 123 -5.27 -1.19 12.41
C ILE A 123 -4.04 -0.58 13.11
N GLU A 124 -2.87 -1.16 12.88
CA GLU A 124 -1.59 -0.60 13.27
C GLU A 124 -0.85 -0.14 12.02
N TRP A 125 -0.63 1.17 11.89
CA TRP A 125 0.18 1.75 10.83
C TRP A 125 1.62 1.93 11.30
N VAL A 126 2.57 1.32 10.61
CA VAL A 126 4.01 1.49 10.85
C VAL A 126 4.66 1.93 9.54
N SER A 127 5.32 3.09 9.53
CA SER A 127 5.91 3.62 8.32
C SER A 127 7.35 4.09 8.58
N GLY A 128 8.28 3.56 7.81
CA GLY A 128 9.66 4.00 7.76
C GLY A 128 9.97 4.55 6.37
N SER A 129 10.24 5.87 6.29
CA SER A 129 10.64 6.52 5.04
C SER A 129 12.10 6.89 5.11
N PHE A 130 12.87 6.39 4.17
CA PHE A 130 14.31 6.60 4.05
C PHE A 130 14.64 7.19 2.68
N GLY A 131 15.67 8.00 2.63
CA GLY A 131 16.35 8.40 1.38
C GLY A 131 15.97 9.74 0.80
N SER A 132 14.78 10.23 0.81
CA SER A 132 14.39 11.52 0.19
C SER A 132 14.00 12.57 1.19
#